data_07bde4ce94bef76ab41fd40db2be2549
#
_entry.id   07bde4ce94bef76ab41fd40db2be2549
#
_cell.length_a   1.000
_cell.length_b   1.000
_cell.length_c   1.000
_cell.angle_alpha   90.00
_cell.angle_beta   90.00
_cell.angle_gamma   90.00
#
_symmetry.space_group_name_H-M   'P 1'
#
loop_
_entity.id
_entity.type
_entity.pdbx_description
1 polymer ?
#
loop_
_entity_poly.entity_id
_entity_poly.type
_entity_poly.pdbx_seq_one_letter_code
_entity_poly.pdbx_strand_id
1 'polypeptide(L)'
;LKEHETVAERKAVFNERYSDILLIFDLDPQDPQFSSTKITEMMNYFVESSDMGKLYLNYPMIESYQHLKSLPDEEYINRKISVSLQPGSKYKELVRNESIIEKAVDFPHRIEDLLAGTRYRIEDADKRQICCDKILNISNDSEMERSLEEILRVVDDDKKARTLKYQLKDWIEKVGYTHENRTYWKHMREVIGEIVCHNIEKAYVIQHEDRNDSNDRKLKEQFEQVDLSQILNVQNEVSQDMENGFIWVLNTCIFLIPDYNFRLIA
;
A
#
# COMPACT_ATOMS: atom_id res chain seq x y z
N LEU A 1 5.01 -14.16 23.25
CA LEU A 1 6.00 -13.40 22.46
C LEU A 1 7.10 -12.84 23.36
N LYS A 2 6.78 -12.05 24.40
CA LYS A 2 7.78 -11.42 25.30
C LYS A 2 8.75 -12.43 25.94
N GLU A 3 8.30 -13.60 26.33
CA GLU A 3 9.10 -14.62 26.97
C GLU A 3 10.08 -15.32 26.01
N HIS A 4 9.75 -15.32 24.71
CA HIS A 4 10.54 -15.94 23.66
C HIS A 4 11.47 -14.97 22.92
N GLU A 5 11.32 -13.64 23.17
CA GLU A 5 12.19 -12.65 22.54
C GLU A 5 13.55 -12.59 23.26
N THR A 6 14.60 -12.78 22.50
CA THR A 6 15.98 -12.81 23.00
C THR A 6 16.72 -11.48 22.86
N VAL A 7 16.27 -10.61 21.95
CA VAL A 7 16.90 -9.31 21.68
C VAL A 7 16.38 -8.27 22.68
N ALA A 8 17.28 -7.71 23.49
CA ALA A 8 16.93 -6.79 24.57
C ALA A 8 16.13 -5.55 24.10
N GLU A 9 16.51 -4.97 22.96
CA GLU A 9 15.81 -3.81 22.36
C GLU A 9 14.39 -4.15 21.94
N ARG A 10 14.17 -5.31 21.33
CA ARG A 10 12.83 -5.79 20.96
C ARG A 10 11.99 -6.16 22.18
N LYS A 11 12.64 -6.69 23.22
CA LYS A 11 11.98 -7.02 24.48
C LYS A 11 11.47 -5.79 25.22
N ALA A 12 12.16 -4.66 25.08
CA ALA A 12 11.75 -3.38 25.66
C ALA A 12 10.40 -2.91 25.09
N VAL A 13 10.16 -3.10 23.80
CA VAL A 13 8.91 -2.72 23.12
C VAL A 13 7.68 -3.39 23.80
N PHE A 14 7.79 -4.64 24.25
CA PHE A 14 6.70 -5.36 24.93
C PHE A 14 6.42 -4.87 26.38
N ASN A 15 7.22 -3.93 26.89
CA ASN A 15 7.00 -3.34 28.22
C ASN A 15 6.22 -2.02 28.15
N GLU A 16 6.04 -1.46 26.96
CA GLU A 16 5.29 -0.22 26.76
C GLU A 16 3.79 -0.48 26.71
N ARG A 17 3.01 0.55 27.00
CA ARG A 17 1.56 0.52 26.86
C ARG A 17 1.21 1.15 25.52
N TYR A 18 0.55 0.37 24.66
CA TYR A 18 0.06 0.81 23.36
C TYR A 18 -1.46 0.96 23.42
N SER A 19 -2.01 1.94 22.68
CA SER A 19 -3.45 2.06 22.48
C SER A 19 -3.96 0.97 21.56
N ASP A 20 -3.14 0.62 20.55
CA ASP A 20 -3.48 -0.33 19.52
C ASP A 20 -2.29 -1.21 19.15
N ILE A 21 -2.54 -2.48 18.90
CA ILE A 21 -1.57 -3.47 18.44
C ILE A 21 -2.07 -4.03 17.11
N LEU A 22 -1.25 -3.87 16.08
CA LEU A 22 -1.56 -4.35 14.73
C LEU A 22 -0.55 -5.42 14.35
N LEU A 23 -1.05 -6.55 13.89
CA LEU A 23 -0.25 -7.64 13.34
C LEU A 23 -0.53 -7.73 11.85
N ILE A 24 0.51 -7.55 11.04
CA ILE A 24 0.41 -7.57 9.58
C ILE A 24 1.30 -8.69 9.09
N PHE A 25 0.70 -9.65 8.38
CA PHE A 25 1.40 -10.81 7.82
C PHE A 25 1.03 -10.98 6.35
N ASP A 26 1.94 -11.59 5.62
CA ASP A 26 1.70 -12.03 4.25
C ASP A 26 1.27 -13.50 4.27
N LEU A 27 0.30 -13.87 3.44
CA LEU A 27 -0.08 -15.26 3.25
C LEU A 27 0.89 -15.91 2.27
N ASP A 28 1.80 -16.73 2.78
CA ASP A 28 2.73 -17.52 1.97
C ASP A 28 2.50 -19.02 2.14
N PRO A 29 1.59 -19.63 1.36
CA PRO A 29 1.31 -21.07 1.47
C PRO A 29 2.49 -21.95 1.02
N GLN A 30 3.54 -21.38 0.45
CA GLN A 30 4.74 -22.10 0.00
C GLN A 30 5.87 -22.08 1.03
N ASP A 31 5.76 -21.29 2.09
CA ASP A 31 6.71 -21.34 3.20
C ASP A 31 6.67 -22.76 3.83
N PRO A 32 7.80 -23.45 3.96
CA PRO A 32 7.86 -24.77 4.61
C PRO A 32 7.31 -24.78 6.05
N GLN A 33 7.24 -23.64 6.71
CA GLN A 33 6.67 -23.48 8.05
C GLN A 33 5.20 -23.02 8.03
N PHE A 34 4.62 -22.84 6.85
CA PHE A 34 3.23 -22.46 6.72
C PHE A 34 2.30 -23.48 7.37
N SER A 35 1.34 -22.98 8.12
CA SER A 35 0.29 -23.83 8.73
C SER A 35 -1.02 -23.05 8.72
N SER A 36 -1.93 -23.45 7.85
CA SER A 36 -3.28 -22.87 7.79
C SER A 36 -3.99 -22.90 9.14
N THR A 37 -3.84 -24.00 9.89
CA THR A 37 -4.40 -24.16 11.23
C THR A 37 -3.89 -23.08 12.19
N LYS A 38 -2.57 -22.87 12.25
CA LYS A 38 -1.97 -21.84 13.12
C LYS A 38 -2.41 -20.45 12.74
N ILE A 39 -2.48 -20.15 11.45
CA ILE A 39 -2.93 -18.83 10.99
C ILE A 39 -4.40 -18.62 11.34
N THR A 40 -5.25 -19.64 11.20
CA THR A 40 -6.65 -19.59 11.61
C THR A 40 -6.78 -19.38 13.14
N GLU A 41 -5.99 -20.07 13.95
CA GLU A 41 -5.93 -19.85 15.39
C GLU A 41 -5.51 -18.41 15.73
N MET A 42 -4.51 -17.89 15.05
CA MET A 42 -4.06 -16.50 15.21
C MET A 42 -5.15 -15.50 14.81
N MET A 43 -5.85 -15.72 13.70
CA MET A 43 -6.93 -14.85 13.23
C MET A 43 -8.09 -14.80 14.25
N ASN A 44 -8.42 -15.94 14.85
CA ASN A 44 -9.46 -16.02 15.86
C ASN A 44 -9.05 -15.44 17.24
N TYR A 45 -7.74 -15.34 17.49
CA TYR A 45 -7.22 -14.80 18.75
C TYR A 45 -6.97 -13.29 18.68
N PHE A 46 -6.43 -12.80 17.57
CA PHE A 46 -6.08 -11.39 17.39
C PHE A 46 -7.17 -10.64 16.62
N VAL A 47 -8.29 -10.38 17.30
CA VAL A 47 -9.49 -9.78 16.69
C VAL A 47 -9.64 -8.28 16.95
N GLU A 48 -9.07 -7.77 18.07
CA GLU A 48 -9.25 -6.38 18.51
C GLU A 48 -7.91 -5.70 18.77
N SER A 49 -7.68 -4.56 18.09
CA SER A 49 -6.41 -3.81 18.20
C SER A 49 -6.13 -3.28 19.60
N SER A 50 -7.18 -2.90 20.31
CA SER A 50 -7.11 -2.33 21.67
C SER A 50 -6.95 -3.35 22.80
N ASP A 51 -7.00 -4.64 22.50
CA ASP A 51 -6.83 -5.73 23.46
C ASP A 51 -5.55 -6.54 23.18
N MET A 52 -5.68 -7.69 22.54
CA MET A 52 -4.52 -8.56 22.24
C MET A 52 -3.85 -8.23 20.93
N GLY A 53 -4.46 -7.42 20.11
CA GLY A 53 -4.07 -7.02 18.78
C GLY A 53 -5.08 -7.46 17.72
N LYS A 54 -5.02 -6.82 16.54
CA LYS A 54 -5.81 -7.20 15.37
C LYS A 54 -4.89 -7.69 14.27
N LEU A 55 -5.18 -8.88 13.73
CA LEU A 55 -4.42 -9.50 12.66
C LEU A 55 -5.01 -9.11 11.29
N TYR A 56 -4.15 -8.61 10.41
CA TYR A 56 -4.43 -8.41 9.00
C TYR A 56 -3.53 -9.31 8.16
N LEU A 57 -4.12 -10.06 7.23
CA LEU A 57 -3.40 -10.90 6.29
C LEU A 57 -3.47 -10.30 4.89
N ASN A 58 -2.33 -10.18 4.23
CA ASN A 58 -2.26 -9.74 2.85
C ASN A 58 -2.18 -10.94 1.92
N TYR A 59 -2.91 -10.90 0.82
CA TYR A 59 -3.05 -11.99 -0.13
C TYR A 59 -2.54 -11.56 -1.51
N PRO A 60 -1.39 -12.04 -1.99
CA PRO A 60 -0.48 -12.93 -1.28
C PRO A 60 0.45 -12.18 -0.30
N MET A 61 0.64 -10.86 -0.46
CA MET A 61 1.59 -10.08 0.33
C MET A 61 1.23 -8.59 0.35
N ILE A 62 1.99 -7.82 1.14
CA ILE A 62 1.71 -6.39 1.38
C ILE A 62 1.57 -5.59 0.09
N GLU A 63 2.35 -5.86 -0.93
CA GLU A 63 2.30 -5.15 -2.22
C GLU A 63 0.97 -5.33 -2.98
N SER A 64 0.07 -6.20 -2.50
CA SER A 64 -1.25 -6.38 -3.12
C SER A 64 -2.09 -5.10 -3.16
N TYR A 65 -1.88 -4.16 -2.24
CA TYR A 65 -2.56 -2.86 -2.27
C TYR A 65 -2.20 -2.02 -3.50
N GLN A 66 -1.03 -2.25 -4.09
CA GLN A 66 -0.57 -1.54 -5.29
C GLN A 66 -0.96 -2.23 -6.59
N HIS A 67 -1.52 -3.44 -6.55
CA HIS A 67 -1.77 -4.23 -7.75
C HIS A 67 -3.05 -3.77 -8.47
N LEU A 68 -3.07 -2.50 -8.87
CA LEU A 68 -4.13 -1.85 -9.66
C LEU A 68 -3.57 -1.46 -11.03
N LYS A 69 -4.31 -1.84 -12.10
CA LYS A 69 -3.93 -1.59 -13.51
C LYS A 69 -4.55 -0.32 -14.09
N SER A 70 -5.58 0.18 -13.43
CA SER A 70 -6.25 1.47 -13.71
C SER A 70 -6.81 2.06 -12.42
N LEU A 71 -7.32 3.29 -12.45
CA LEU A 71 -8.04 3.92 -11.34
C LEU A 71 -9.29 4.64 -11.91
N PRO A 72 -10.50 4.15 -11.58
CA PRO A 72 -10.79 2.88 -10.89
C PRO A 72 -10.35 1.65 -11.70
N ASP A 73 -10.18 0.50 -11.03
CA ASP A 73 -9.81 -0.79 -11.65
C ASP A 73 -10.97 -1.79 -11.56
N GLU A 74 -11.85 -1.77 -12.53
CA GLU A 74 -13.04 -2.65 -12.58
C GLU A 74 -12.67 -4.15 -12.57
N GLU A 75 -11.48 -4.51 -13.07
CA GLU A 75 -11.00 -5.89 -13.11
C GLU A 75 -10.36 -6.33 -11.79
N TYR A 76 -10.13 -5.41 -10.84
CA TYR A 76 -9.53 -5.76 -9.55
C TYR A 76 -10.34 -6.80 -8.78
N ILE A 77 -11.66 -6.73 -8.88
CA ILE A 77 -12.57 -7.68 -8.22
C ILE A 77 -12.33 -9.13 -8.66
N ASN A 78 -11.86 -9.34 -9.88
CA ASN A 78 -11.56 -10.65 -10.47
C ASN A 78 -10.08 -11.04 -10.34
N ARG A 79 -9.23 -10.14 -9.86
CA ARG A 79 -7.78 -10.36 -9.87
C ARG A 79 -7.37 -11.45 -8.91
N LYS A 80 -6.69 -12.44 -9.46
CA LYS A 80 -6.12 -13.56 -8.74
C LYS A 80 -4.78 -13.95 -9.34
N ILE A 81 -3.97 -14.63 -8.56
CA ILE A 81 -2.69 -15.17 -9.00
C ILE A 81 -2.65 -16.68 -8.74
N SER A 82 -1.92 -17.40 -9.58
CA SER A 82 -1.68 -18.83 -9.34
C SER A 82 -0.81 -19.04 -8.12
N VAL A 83 -1.12 -20.03 -7.30
CA VAL A 83 -0.25 -20.49 -6.19
C VAL A 83 1.15 -20.86 -6.72
N SER A 84 1.23 -21.41 -7.95
CA SER A 84 2.49 -21.77 -8.60
C SER A 84 3.38 -20.57 -8.96
N LEU A 85 2.88 -19.34 -8.90
CA LEU A 85 3.69 -18.13 -9.13
C LEU A 85 4.82 -17.98 -8.11
N GLN A 86 4.73 -18.65 -6.96
CA GLN A 86 5.64 -18.48 -5.85
C GLN A 86 5.67 -17.03 -5.35
N PRO A 87 4.73 -16.64 -4.48
CA PRO A 87 4.70 -15.30 -3.88
C PRO A 87 6.07 -14.92 -3.35
N GLY A 88 6.39 -13.63 -3.37
CA GLY A 88 7.71 -13.12 -3.05
C GLY A 88 8.25 -12.29 -4.22
N SER A 89 9.48 -12.52 -4.65
CA SER A 89 10.13 -11.69 -5.68
C SER A 89 9.35 -11.63 -7.01
N LYS A 90 8.76 -12.75 -7.44
CA LYS A 90 7.99 -12.83 -8.69
C LYS A 90 6.69 -12.01 -8.63
N TYR A 91 5.99 -12.05 -7.50
CA TYR A 91 4.80 -11.23 -7.33
C TYR A 91 5.14 -9.73 -7.24
N LYS A 92 6.22 -9.37 -6.53
CA LYS A 92 6.71 -7.99 -6.49
C LYS A 92 7.07 -7.46 -7.88
N GLU A 93 7.72 -8.30 -8.70
CA GLU A 93 8.04 -7.96 -10.08
C GLU A 93 6.76 -7.78 -10.93
N LEU A 94 5.77 -8.65 -10.76
CA LEU A 94 4.47 -8.55 -11.43
C LEU A 94 3.77 -7.23 -11.06
N VAL A 95 3.67 -6.91 -9.78
CA VAL A 95 3.08 -5.66 -9.30
C VAL A 95 3.82 -4.45 -9.87
N ARG A 96 5.15 -4.45 -9.81
CA ARG A 96 5.98 -3.37 -10.38
C ARG A 96 5.74 -3.14 -11.87
N ASN A 97 5.51 -4.21 -12.62
CA ASN A 97 5.27 -4.11 -14.06
C ASN A 97 3.84 -3.71 -14.42
N GLU A 98 2.85 -4.08 -13.60
CA GLU A 98 1.44 -3.89 -13.90
C GLU A 98 0.81 -2.69 -13.18
N SER A 99 1.35 -2.30 -12.02
CA SER A 99 0.79 -1.24 -11.19
C SER A 99 0.94 0.15 -11.81
N ILE A 100 -0.16 0.89 -11.86
CA ILE A 100 -0.13 2.30 -12.25
C ILE A 100 0.20 3.21 -11.07
N ILE A 101 0.04 2.73 -9.84
CA ILE A 101 0.21 3.55 -8.62
C ILE A 101 1.58 3.38 -7.95
N GLU A 102 2.37 2.38 -8.32
CA GLU A 102 3.69 2.12 -7.73
C GLU A 102 4.59 3.37 -7.80
N LYS A 103 4.61 4.04 -8.96
CA LYS A 103 5.40 5.26 -9.15
C LYS A 103 4.92 6.42 -8.29
N ALA A 104 3.61 6.51 -8.05
CA ALA A 104 3.03 7.54 -7.21
C ALA A 104 3.36 7.29 -5.73
N VAL A 105 3.22 6.06 -5.26
CA VAL A 105 3.53 5.67 -3.87
C VAL A 105 5.01 5.91 -3.55
N ASP A 106 5.90 5.55 -4.46
CA ASP A 106 7.36 5.65 -4.28
C ASP A 106 7.91 7.08 -4.49
N PHE A 107 7.09 7.99 -5.01
CA PHE A 107 7.55 9.29 -5.48
C PHE A 107 8.28 10.13 -4.43
N PRO A 108 7.80 10.29 -3.17
CA PRO A 108 8.52 11.07 -2.18
C PRO A 108 9.92 10.52 -1.88
N HIS A 109 10.04 9.20 -1.75
CA HIS A 109 11.32 8.54 -1.50
C HIS A 109 12.28 8.71 -2.67
N ARG A 110 11.80 8.55 -3.89
CA ARG A 110 12.61 8.77 -5.10
C ARG A 110 13.13 10.19 -5.25
N ILE A 111 12.34 11.20 -4.85
CA ILE A 111 12.80 12.58 -4.83
C ILE A 111 13.94 12.74 -3.82
N GLU A 112 13.77 12.23 -2.60
CA GLU A 112 14.79 12.31 -1.57
C GLU A 112 16.09 11.65 -2.00
N ASP A 113 16.02 10.42 -2.52
CA ASP A 113 17.16 9.69 -3.06
C ASP A 113 17.86 10.46 -4.20
N LEU A 114 17.08 11.07 -5.08
CA LEU A 114 17.61 11.88 -6.18
C LEU A 114 18.41 13.08 -5.67
N LEU A 115 17.88 13.79 -4.68
CA LEU A 115 18.49 14.99 -4.09
C LEU A 115 19.68 14.65 -3.19
N ALA A 116 19.66 13.50 -2.51
CA ALA A 116 20.74 12.98 -1.68
C ALA A 116 21.86 12.35 -2.52
N GLY A 117 21.54 11.86 -3.72
CA GLY A 117 22.44 11.10 -4.57
C GLY A 117 23.67 11.89 -5.04
N THR A 118 24.75 11.18 -5.34
CA THR A 118 26.07 11.74 -5.70
C THR A 118 26.04 12.74 -6.87
N ARG A 119 25.01 12.64 -7.72
CA ARG A 119 24.90 13.49 -8.92
C ARG A 119 24.53 14.94 -8.60
N TYR A 120 23.57 15.14 -7.66
CA TYR A 120 23.05 16.47 -7.26
C TYR A 120 23.48 16.89 -5.87
N ARG A 121 23.64 15.94 -4.99
CA ARG A 121 24.16 15.97 -3.62
C ARG A 121 23.89 17.28 -2.87
N ILE A 122 22.65 17.45 -2.45
CA ILE A 122 22.32 18.46 -1.47
C ILE A 122 22.69 17.85 -0.11
N GLU A 123 23.81 18.26 0.47
CA GLU A 123 24.34 17.66 1.71
C GLU A 123 23.46 17.94 2.93
N ASP A 124 22.87 19.13 2.97
CA ASP A 124 22.00 19.60 4.05
C ASP A 124 20.64 18.89 4.02
N ALA A 125 20.34 18.10 5.05
CA ALA A 125 19.10 17.33 5.15
C ALA A 125 17.85 18.23 5.24
N ASP A 126 17.94 19.35 5.95
CA ASP A 126 16.83 20.31 6.09
C ASP A 126 16.50 20.96 4.75
N LYS A 127 17.52 21.28 3.96
CA LYS A 127 17.34 21.81 2.60
C LYS A 127 16.71 20.76 1.67
N ARG A 128 17.13 19.49 1.76
CA ARG A 128 16.48 18.40 1.00
C ARG A 128 15.01 18.28 1.34
N GLN A 129 14.70 18.27 2.64
CA GLN A 129 13.30 18.20 3.09
C GLN A 129 12.46 19.36 2.54
N ILE A 130 12.96 20.59 2.63
CA ILE A 130 12.30 21.78 2.06
C ILE A 130 12.09 21.63 0.56
N CYS A 131 13.05 21.09 -0.18
CA CYS A 131 12.90 20.84 -1.62
C CYS A 131 11.85 19.76 -1.89
N CYS A 132 11.84 18.66 -1.14
CA CYS A 132 10.83 17.61 -1.25
C CYS A 132 9.43 18.18 -0.97
N ASP A 133 9.25 18.90 0.12
CA ASP A 133 7.97 19.51 0.47
C ASP A 133 7.46 20.49 -0.60
N LYS A 134 8.35 21.29 -1.19
CA LYS A 134 7.98 22.17 -2.31
C LYS A 134 7.49 21.38 -3.52
N ILE A 135 8.17 20.29 -3.89
CA ILE A 135 7.77 19.44 -5.02
C ILE A 135 6.40 18.81 -4.75
N LEU A 136 6.18 18.23 -3.58
CA LEU A 136 4.93 17.56 -3.22
C LEU A 136 3.74 18.52 -3.07
N ASN A 137 4.00 19.81 -2.90
CA ASN A 137 2.98 20.85 -2.82
C ASN A 137 2.69 21.57 -4.15
N ILE A 138 3.41 21.25 -5.22
CA ILE A 138 3.08 21.75 -6.58
C ILE A 138 1.68 21.25 -6.93
N SER A 139 0.79 22.15 -7.39
CA SER A 139 -0.57 21.78 -7.76
C SER A 139 -0.91 21.97 -9.24
N ASN A 140 -0.10 22.74 -9.97
CA ASN A 140 -0.32 23.02 -11.38
C ASN A 140 0.98 23.42 -12.10
N ASP A 141 0.95 23.47 -13.43
CA ASP A 141 2.11 23.74 -14.27
C ASP A 141 2.78 25.08 -14.00
N SER A 142 2.01 26.13 -13.68
CA SER A 142 2.57 27.46 -13.39
C SER A 142 3.37 27.45 -12.07
N GLU A 143 2.86 26.75 -11.06
CA GLU A 143 3.58 26.54 -9.81
C GLU A 143 4.80 25.62 -9.99
N MET A 144 4.68 24.61 -10.85
CA MET A 144 5.77 23.70 -11.15
C MET A 144 7.00 24.43 -11.66
N GLU A 145 6.85 25.26 -12.70
CA GLU A 145 7.97 26.02 -13.26
C GLU A 145 8.65 26.90 -12.20
N ARG A 146 7.87 27.66 -11.43
CA ARG A 146 8.38 28.53 -10.36
C ARG A 146 9.10 27.75 -9.25
N SER A 147 8.46 26.68 -8.74
CA SER A 147 9.02 25.87 -7.65
C SER A 147 10.29 25.15 -8.06
N LEU A 148 10.33 24.62 -9.28
CA LEU A 148 11.53 23.99 -9.81
C LEU A 148 12.67 25.01 -9.96
N GLU A 149 12.41 26.23 -10.43
CA GLU A 149 13.45 27.29 -10.51
C GLU A 149 14.02 27.67 -9.14
N GLU A 150 13.17 27.69 -8.10
CA GLU A 150 13.64 27.94 -6.72
C GLU A 150 14.51 26.80 -6.19
N ILE A 151 14.14 25.54 -6.44
CA ILE A 151 14.89 24.37 -6.05
C ILE A 151 16.26 24.34 -6.74
N LEU A 152 16.29 24.70 -8.02
CA LEU A 152 17.53 24.68 -8.82
C LEU A 152 18.58 25.68 -8.32
N ARG A 153 18.19 26.75 -7.63
CA ARG A 153 19.14 27.71 -7.01
C ARG A 153 20.01 27.09 -5.92
N VAL A 154 19.62 25.93 -5.40
CA VAL A 154 20.39 25.18 -4.40
C VAL A 154 21.48 24.30 -5.06
N VAL A 155 21.45 24.12 -6.36
CA VAL A 155 22.41 23.31 -7.13
C VAL A 155 23.45 24.22 -7.76
N ASP A 156 24.69 24.07 -7.36
CA ASP A 156 25.80 24.97 -7.75
C ASP A 156 26.26 24.87 -9.21
N ASP A 157 25.75 23.91 -9.98
CA ASP A 157 26.14 23.61 -11.36
C ASP A 157 24.94 23.74 -12.32
N ASP A 158 25.00 24.73 -13.23
CA ASP A 158 23.91 25.03 -14.17
C ASP A 158 23.52 23.85 -15.07
N LYS A 159 24.49 23.00 -15.47
CA LYS A 159 24.22 21.83 -16.30
C LYS A 159 23.49 20.75 -15.49
N LYS A 160 23.91 20.55 -14.25
CA LYS A 160 23.26 19.63 -13.32
C LYS A 160 21.85 20.15 -12.98
N ALA A 161 21.70 21.44 -12.73
CA ALA A 161 20.41 22.07 -12.45
C ALA A 161 19.40 21.83 -13.59
N ARG A 162 19.80 22.07 -14.85
CA ARG A 162 18.93 21.79 -16.00
C ARG A 162 18.51 20.33 -16.09
N THR A 163 19.46 19.41 -15.88
CA THR A 163 19.15 17.97 -15.93
C THR A 163 18.19 17.57 -14.82
N LEU A 164 18.38 18.11 -13.61
CA LEU A 164 17.48 17.90 -12.47
C LEU A 164 16.06 18.41 -12.80
N LYS A 165 15.94 19.61 -13.36
CA LYS A 165 14.65 20.17 -13.78
C LYS A 165 13.89 19.22 -14.69
N TYR A 166 14.54 18.75 -15.76
CA TYR A 166 13.90 17.79 -16.67
C TYR A 166 13.47 16.51 -16.00
N GLN A 167 14.31 15.97 -15.11
CA GLN A 167 14.01 14.72 -14.42
C GLN A 167 12.84 14.86 -13.45
N LEU A 168 12.80 15.93 -12.65
CA LEU A 168 11.70 16.21 -11.74
C LEU A 168 10.39 16.47 -12.50
N LYS A 169 10.45 17.24 -13.58
CA LYS A 169 9.28 17.49 -14.43
C LYS A 169 8.71 16.20 -15.01
N ASP A 170 9.54 15.36 -15.62
CA ASP A 170 9.15 14.04 -16.15
C ASP A 170 8.52 13.14 -15.06
N TRP A 171 9.05 13.18 -13.86
CA TRP A 171 8.51 12.40 -12.76
C TRP A 171 7.15 12.91 -12.25
N ILE A 172 7.00 14.24 -12.11
CA ILE A 172 5.73 14.89 -11.73
C ILE A 172 4.65 14.57 -12.77
N GLU A 173 4.98 14.70 -14.05
CA GLU A 173 4.08 14.37 -15.16
C GLU A 173 3.67 12.89 -15.17
N LYS A 174 4.59 11.98 -14.86
CA LYS A 174 4.30 10.53 -14.78
C LYS A 174 3.43 10.14 -13.58
N VAL A 175 3.53 10.85 -12.48
CA VAL A 175 2.62 10.68 -11.33
C VAL A 175 1.26 11.33 -11.63
N GLY A 176 1.24 12.43 -12.38
CA GLY A 176 0.03 13.04 -12.94
C GLY A 176 -0.81 13.88 -11.98
N TYR A 177 -0.37 14.12 -10.74
CA TYR A 177 -1.16 14.80 -9.73
C TYR A 177 -1.45 16.27 -10.04
N THR A 178 -0.62 16.93 -10.87
CA THR A 178 -0.79 18.33 -11.26
C THR A 178 -1.86 18.55 -12.32
N HIS A 179 -2.26 17.54 -13.08
CA HIS A 179 -3.20 17.64 -14.19
C HIS A 179 -4.60 18.11 -13.75
N GLU A 180 -4.97 17.82 -12.52
CA GLU A 180 -6.27 18.20 -11.96
C GLU A 180 -6.17 19.32 -10.90
N ASN A 181 -5.10 20.13 -10.97
CA ASN A 181 -4.82 21.19 -10.00
C ASN A 181 -4.81 20.68 -8.54
N ARG A 182 -4.18 19.53 -8.34
CA ARG A 182 -4.04 18.89 -7.02
C ARG A 182 -2.58 18.86 -6.59
N THR A 183 -2.35 18.97 -5.28
CA THR A 183 -1.06 18.59 -4.68
C THR A 183 -0.90 17.08 -4.65
N TYR A 184 0.34 16.60 -4.52
CA TYR A 184 0.62 15.18 -4.39
C TYR A 184 -0.20 14.53 -3.26
N TRP A 185 -0.26 15.14 -2.07
CA TRP A 185 -0.97 14.58 -0.93
C TRP A 185 -2.48 14.50 -1.13
N LYS A 186 -3.05 15.46 -1.83
CA LYS A 186 -4.48 15.41 -2.19
C LYS A 186 -4.74 14.28 -3.19
N HIS A 187 -3.90 14.15 -4.21
CA HIS A 187 -3.96 13.03 -5.16
C HIS A 187 -3.83 11.68 -4.46
N MET A 188 -2.82 11.50 -3.59
CA MET A 188 -2.62 10.24 -2.87
C MET A 188 -3.77 9.89 -1.93
N ARG A 189 -4.44 10.87 -1.34
CA ARG A 189 -5.64 10.61 -0.53
C ARG A 189 -6.75 9.99 -1.38
N GLU A 190 -6.99 10.50 -2.58
CA GLU A 190 -8.00 9.96 -3.49
C GLU A 190 -7.59 8.56 -3.98
N VAL A 191 -6.34 8.36 -4.36
CA VAL A 191 -5.79 7.04 -4.73
C VAL A 191 -5.97 6.02 -3.60
N ILE A 192 -5.65 6.39 -2.36
CA ILE A 192 -5.84 5.50 -1.20
C ILE A 192 -7.33 5.22 -0.98
N GLY A 193 -8.20 6.21 -1.13
CA GLY A 193 -9.65 6.01 -1.08
C GLY A 193 -10.12 4.93 -2.05
N GLU A 194 -9.74 5.03 -3.31
CA GLU A 194 -10.05 4.04 -4.34
C GLU A 194 -9.49 2.64 -4.00
N ILE A 195 -8.25 2.55 -3.51
CA ILE A 195 -7.67 1.28 -3.07
C ILE A 195 -8.52 0.64 -1.97
N VAL A 196 -8.94 1.42 -0.99
CA VAL A 196 -9.78 0.91 0.12
C VAL A 196 -11.13 0.46 -0.41
N CYS A 197 -11.79 1.24 -1.26
CA CYS A 197 -13.06 0.89 -1.88
C CYS A 197 -12.96 -0.46 -2.62
N HIS A 198 -11.99 -0.62 -3.51
CA HIS A 198 -11.78 -1.87 -4.25
C HIS A 198 -11.52 -3.07 -3.34
N ASN A 199 -10.76 -2.90 -2.26
CA ASN A 199 -10.51 -3.99 -1.32
C ASN A 199 -11.74 -4.35 -0.48
N ILE A 200 -12.58 -3.38 -0.08
CA ILE A 200 -13.84 -3.64 0.62
C ILE A 200 -14.81 -4.41 -0.29
N GLU A 201 -15.06 -3.90 -1.50
CA GLU A 201 -15.94 -4.55 -2.46
C GLU A 201 -15.51 -5.98 -2.74
N LYS A 202 -14.21 -6.18 -2.97
CA LYS A 202 -13.64 -7.50 -3.24
C LYS A 202 -13.74 -8.43 -2.04
N ALA A 203 -13.44 -7.96 -0.83
CA ALA A 203 -13.59 -8.75 0.39
C ALA A 203 -15.03 -9.21 0.57
N TYR A 204 -15.98 -8.32 0.34
CA TYR A 204 -17.41 -8.63 0.39
C TYR A 204 -17.79 -9.72 -0.61
N VAL A 205 -17.35 -9.60 -1.88
CA VAL A 205 -17.63 -10.59 -2.94
C VAL A 205 -16.98 -11.95 -2.65
N ILE A 206 -15.76 -11.99 -2.13
CA ILE A 206 -15.07 -13.23 -1.75
C ILE A 206 -15.88 -13.99 -0.69
N GLN A 207 -16.49 -13.29 0.28
CA GLN A 207 -17.26 -13.92 1.34
C GLN A 207 -18.65 -14.43 0.89
N HIS A 208 -19.33 -13.70 0.00
CA HIS A 208 -20.73 -13.92 -0.28
C HIS A 208 -20.98 -14.63 -1.61
N GLU A 209 -19.94 -14.85 -2.43
CA GLU A 209 -20.02 -15.46 -3.78
C GLU A 209 -21.01 -14.76 -4.74
N ASP A 210 -21.72 -13.73 -4.29
CA ASP A 210 -22.75 -13.03 -5.06
C ASP A 210 -22.29 -11.63 -5.48
N ARG A 211 -22.03 -11.50 -6.79
CA ARG A 211 -21.59 -10.22 -7.39
C ARG A 211 -22.73 -9.22 -7.58
N ASN A 212 -23.97 -9.69 -7.64
CA ASN A 212 -25.12 -8.82 -7.91
C ASN A 212 -25.52 -8.02 -6.67
N ASP A 213 -25.26 -8.55 -5.48
CA ASP A 213 -25.60 -7.88 -4.21
C ASP A 213 -24.59 -6.76 -3.85
N SER A 214 -23.38 -6.76 -4.42
CA SER A 214 -22.35 -5.75 -4.15
C SER A 214 -22.70 -4.35 -4.66
N ASN A 215 -23.43 -4.27 -5.79
CA ASN A 215 -23.72 -3.00 -6.45
C ASN A 215 -24.82 -2.17 -5.77
N ASP A 216 -25.67 -2.79 -4.95
CA ASP A 216 -26.84 -2.14 -4.33
C ASP A 216 -26.57 -1.67 -2.89
N ARG A 217 -25.48 -2.12 -2.26
CA ARG A 217 -25.14 -1.76 -0.88
C ARG A 217 -24.15 -0.62 -0.82
N LYS A 218 -24.37 0.26 0.16
CA LYS A 218 -23.38 1.30 0.45
C LYS A 218 -22.08 0.69 0.95
N LEU A 219 -20.95 1.21 0.51
CA LEU A 219 -19.60 0.74 0.85
C LEU A 219 -19.41 0.50 2.36
N LYS A 220 -20.00 1.35 3.20
CA LYS A 220 -19.94 1.21 4.66
C LYS A 220 -20.64 -0.06 5.14
N GLU A 221 -21.82 -0.39 4.59
CA GLU A 221 -22.58 -1.60 4.93
C GLU A 221 -21.84 -2.87 4.49
N GLN A 222 -21.14 -2.81 3.36
CA GLN A 222 -20.26 -3.89 2.91
C GLN A 222 -19.11 -4.08 3.89
N PHE A 223 -18.42 -3.00 4.27
CA PHE A 223 -17.30 -3.05 5.20
C PHE A 223 -17.70 -3.61 6.59
N GLU A 224 -18.84 -3.20 7.11
CA GLU A 224 -19.37 -3.71 8.40
C GLU A 224 -19.69 -5.22 8.38
N GLN A 225 -19.78 -5.82 7.19
CA GLN A 225 -20.01 -7.26 7.00
C GLN A 225 -18.72 -8.03 6.65
N VAL A 226 -17.58 -7.35 6.50
CA VAL A 226 -16.30 -8.02 6.24
C VAL A 226 -15.87 -8.83 7.47
N ASP A 227 -15.67 -10.13 7.25
CA ASP A 227 -15.14 -11.07 8.25
C ASP A 227 -13.80 -11.65 7.75
N LEU A 228 -12.70 -11.23 8.36
CA LEU A 228 -11.36 -11.65 7.97
C LEU A 228 -11.15 -13.16 8.14
N SER A 229 -11.84 -13.81 9.07
CA SER A 229 -11.74 -15.27 9.27
C SER A 229 -12.44 -16.03 8.14
N GLN A 230 -13.58 -15.53 7.66
CA GLN A 230 -14.25 -16.12 6.48
C GLN A 230 -13.41 -15.94 5.22
N ILE A 231 -12.83 -14.77 5.01
CA ILE A 231 -11.92 -14.52 3.88
C ILE A 231 -10.74 -15.51 3.93
N LEU A 232 -10.12 -15.71 5.09
CA LEU A 232 -9.03 -16.67 5.25
C LEU A 232 -9.48 -18.10 4.89
N ASN A 233 -10.68 -18.51 5.29
CA ASN A 233 -11.21 -19.84 4.96
C ASN A 233 -11.35 -20.01 3.43
N VAL A 234 -11.95 -19.04 2.74
CA VAL A 234 -12.07 -19.08 1.27
C VAL A 234 -10.69 -19.10 0.61
N GLN A 235 -9.75 -18.27 1.06
CA GLN A 235 -8.38 -18.25 0.54
C GLN A 235 -7.68 -19.60 0.73
N ASN A 236 -7.84 -20.23 1.89
CA ASN A 236 -7.29 -21.56 2.16
C ASN A 236 -7.89 -22.62 1.22
N GLU A 237 -9.20 -22.60 0.99
CA GLU A 237 -9.88 -23.55 0.09
C GLU A 237 -9.37 -23.44 -1.35
N VAL A 238 -9.33 -22.22 -1.90
CA VAL A 238 -8.94 -22.00 -3.31
C VAL A 238 -7.44 -22.16 -3.57
N SER A 239 -6.61 -22.14 -2.51
CA SER A 239 -5.16 -22.28 -2.60
C SER A 239 -4.62 -23.69 -2.29
N GLN A 240 -5.48 -24.65 -1.92
CA GLN A 240 -5.06 -26.00 -1.53
C GLN A 240 -4.37 -26.78 -2.66
N ASP A 241 -4.83 -26.60 -3.88
CA ASP A 241 -4.22 -27.28 -5.05
C ASP A 241 -2.98 -26.50 -5.49
N MET A 242 -1.81 -27.05 -5.24
CA MET A 242 -0.54 -26.40 -5.57
C MET A 242 -0.27 -26.28 -7.07
N GLU A 243 -0.99 -27.00 -7.92
CA GLU A 243 -0.85 -26.93 -9.37
C GLU A 243 -1.88 -26.00 -10.01
N ASN A 244 -3.14 -26.07 -9.59
CA ASN A 244 -4.27 -25.38 -10.21
C ASN A 244 -4.89 -24.32 -9.30
N GLY A 245 -4.51 -24.27 -8.04
CA GLY A 245 -5.00 -23.32 -7.05
C GLY A 245 -4.60 -21.87 -7.35
N PHE A 246 -5.30 -20.97 -6.74
CA PHE A 246 -5.04 -19.54 -6.86
C PHE A 246 -5.24 -18.84 -5.53
N ILE A 247 -4.74 -17.61 -5.46
CA ILE A 247 -4.96 -16.69 -4.35
C ILE A 247 -5.68 -15.46 -4.92
N TRP A 248 -6.80 -15.08 -4.32
CA TRP A 248 -7.41 -13.79 -4.60
C TRP A 248 -6.48 -12.67 -4.12
N VAL A 249 -6.10 -11.76 -5.02
CA VAL A 249 -5.31 -10.59 -4.66
C VAL A 249 -6.15 -9.67 -3.79
N LEU A 250 -5.82 -9.57 -2.50
CA LEU A 250 -6.55 -8.74 -1.54
C LEU A 250 -5.58 -8.21 -0.48
N ASN A 251 -5.70 -6.95 -0.15
CA ASN A 251 -4.93 -6.34 0.93
C ASN A 251 -5.85 -6.02 2.10
N THR A 252 -5.73 -6.75 3.20
CA THR A 252 -6.58 -6.49 4.37
C THR A 252 -5.97 -5.49 5.34
N CYS A 253 -4.66 -5.21 5.28
CA CYS A 253 -4.08 -4.20 6.16
C CYS A 253 -4.59 -2.78 5.84
N ILE A 254 -5.08 -2.54 4.60
CA ILE A 254 -5.68 -1.26 4.23
C ILE A 254 -6.98 -0.98 5.02
N PHE A 255 -7.61 -2.01 5.56
CA PHE A 255 -8.82 -1.88 6.39
C PHE A 255 -8.56 -1.19 7.73
N LEU A 256 -7.30 -1.03 8.12
CA LEU A 256 -6.94 -0.16 9.24
C LEU A 256 -7.52 1.26 9.07
N ILE A 257 -7.60 1.78 7.85
CA ILE A 257 -8.11 3.13 7.58
C ILE A 257 -9.61 3.25 7.93
N PRO A 258 -10.52 2.43 7.36
CA PRO A 258 -11.94 2.48 7.72
C PRO A 258 -12.22 1.96 9.14
N ASP A 259 -11.43 1.03 9.68
CA ASP A 259 -11.51 0.60 11.08
C ASP A 259 -11.26 1.78 12.03
N TYR A 260 -10.27 2.62 11.74
CA TYR A 260 -9.98 3.81 12.52
C TYR A 260 -11.04 4.90 12.32
N ASN A 261 -11.34 5.24 11.07
CA ASN A 261 -12.34 6.23 10.74
C ASN A 261 -12.81 6.11 9.28
N PHE A 262 -14.00 5.57 9.09
CA PHE A 262 -14.58 5.39 7.75
C PHE A 262 -14.70 6.69 6.94
N ARG A 263 -14.81 7.86 7.61
CA ARG A 263 -14.89 9.16 6.92
C ARG A 263 -13.62 9.57 6.17
N LEU A 264 -12.51 8.85 6.38
CA LEU A 264 -11.26 9.13 5.66
C LEU A 264 -11.32 8.71 4.18
N ILE A 265 -12.27 7.84 3.84
CA ILE A 265 -12.47 7.28 2.49
C ILE A 265 -13.82 7.68 1.86
N ALA A 266 -14.68 8.35 2.62
CA ALA A 266 -16.01 8.83 2.18
C ALA A 266 -15.92 10.21 1.54
#